data_2c9c13404341be1ed1ac80299d45718b
#
_entry.id   2c9c13404341be1ed1ac80299d45718b
#
_cell.length_a   1.000
_cell.length_b   1.000
_cell.length_c   1.000
_cell.angle_alpha   90.00
_cell.angle_beta   90.00
_cell.angle_gamma   90.00
#
_symmetry.space_group_name_H-M   'P 1'
#
loop_
_entity.id
_entity.type
_entity.pdbx_description
1 polymer ?
#
loop_
_entity_poly.entity_id
_entity_poly.type
_entity_poly.pdbx_seq_one_letter_code
_entity_poly.pdbx_strand_id
1 'polypeptide(L)'
;MNGKLGARKWAALILIGLVGQFAWTIENMYFNVFLYNTISTDPRYISAMVGASAVVATLTTLLMGALSDRVGKRRVFIALGYILWGLSTAAFALITPENAARLFPGANAAAAAAVMVVVMDCVMTFFGSTANDGAFNAYVTDVTNSANRGRAESVLAILPLISMLIIFGAFDGLTQQGRWKEFFSIFGAAVSVVGVIALFLVKDEPDLMPRRDKYLANLLYGLRPSVVRENPELYLSFAAFCLFSVAVQVFFPFLIIYIQNYLGINDYAIVLGVVLVVASAVSVISGRFIDRVGKIRFTYPAAAIMLAGLAGMYFVRSPLGVILAGIVMMSGYMMISAALGANIRDWTPPDKVGHFQGIRMIFAVMLPMVIGPAIGAAVIRGGQSTYVELGQVKTVPTPDIYLAAAAVLLLVAIPLAALKKRENKKRN
;
A
#
# COMPACT_ATOMS: atom_id res chain seq x y z
N MET A 1 29.22 -18.74 -12.64
CA MET A 1 28.82 -18.12 -11.36
C MET A 1 27.69 -18.94 -10.77
N ASN A 2 27.84 -19.43 -9.54
CA ASN A 2 26.84 -20.28 -8.90
C ASN A 2 25.53 -19.51 -8.72
N GLY A 3 24.43 -19.97 -9.32
CA GLY A 3 23.11 -19.34 -9.27
C GLY A 3 22.41 -19.37 -7.89
N LYS A 4 23.14 -19.68 -6.82
CA LYS A 4 22.60 -19.73 -5.46
C LYS A 4 22.95 -18.47 -4.68
N LEU A 5 21.93 -17.80 -4.14
CA LEU A 5 22.10 -16.73 -3.16
C LEU A 5 22.67 -17.33 -1.87
N GLY A 6 23.74 -16.74 -1.34
CA GLY A 6 24.31 -17.15 -0.05
C GLY A 6 23.37 -16.87 1.13
N ALA A 7 23.52 -17.61 2.23
CA ALA A 7 22.66 -17.50 3.43
C ALA A 7 22.54 -16.06 3.96
N ARG A 8 23.64 -15.28 3.94
CA ARG A 8 23.65 -13.88 4.37
C ARG A 8 22.73 -13.00 3.52
N LYS A 9 22.75 -13.13 2.17
CA LYS A 9 21.87 -12.39 1.26
C LYS A 9 20.41 -12.77 1.49
N TRP A 10 20.13 -14.06 1.69
CA TRP A 10 18.78 -14.52 2.05
C TRP A 10 18.31 -13.93 3.39
N ALA A 11 19.15 -13.95 4.42
CA ALA A 11 18.82 -13.35 5.72
C ALA A 11 18.53 -11.85 5.58
N ALA A 12 19.33 -11.11 4.78
CA ALA A 12 19.08 -9.70 4.50
C ALA A 12 17.72 -9.50 3.81
N LEU A 13 17.42 -10.25 2.75
CA LEU A 13 16.17 -10.11 1.99
C LEU A 13 14.95 -10.40 2.86
N ILE A 14 14.98 -11.48 3.65
CA ILE A 14 13.84 -11.90 4.45
C ILE A 14 13.65 -10.98 5.65
N LEU A 15 14.70 -10.69 6.42
CA LEU A 15 14.58 -9.90 7.66
C LEU A 15 14.20 -8.44 7.36
N ILE A 16 14.91 -7.79 6.45
CA ILE A 16 14.67 -6.40 6.09
C ILE A 16 13.31 -6.29 5.38
N GLY A 17 13.03 -7.22 4.45
CA GLY A 17 11.75 -7.26 3.75
C GLY A 17 10.57 -7.44 4.71
N LEU A 18 10.63 -8.42 5.64
CA LEU A 18 9.53 -8.69 6.58
C LEU A 18 9.26 -7.50 7.50
N VAL A 19 10.33 -6.93 8.10
CA VAL A 19 10.17 -5.82 9.04
C VAL A 19 9.73 -4.53 8.33
N GLY A 20 10.17 -4.33 7.08
CA GLY A 20 9.62 -3.28 6.23
C GLY A 20 8.11 -3.45 5.99
N GLN A 21 7.64 -4.71 5.80
CA GLN A 21 6.21 -4.99 5.66
C GLN A 21 5.44 -4.79 6.97
N PHE A 22 6.06 -5.00 8.15
CA PHE A 22 5.43 -4.61 9.42
C PHE A 22 5.14 -3.10 9.46
N ALA A 23 6.13 -2.27 9.14
CA ALA A 23 5.96 -0.82 9.16
C ALA A 23 4.90 -0.35 8.15
N TRP A 24 4.89 -0.88 6.92
CA TRP A 24 3.86 -0.57 5.92
C TRP A 24 2.46 -1.06 6.31
N THR A 25 2.34 -2.22 6.97
CA THR A 25 1.05 -2.71 7.46
C THR A 25 0.51 -1.79 8.56
N ILE A 26 1.37 -1.33 9.47
CA ILE A 26 0.99 -0.40 10.54
C ILE A 26 0.51 0.93 9.95
N GLU A 27 1.26 1.49 9.01
CA GLU A 27 0.90 2.74 8.33
C GLU A 27 -0.45 2.61 7.61
N ASN A 28 -0.60 1.61 6.76
CA ASN A 28 -1.77 1.49 5.90
C ASN A 28 -3.05 1.10 6.63
N MET A 29 -2.96 0.47 7.82
CA MET A 29 -4.12 -0.05 8.55
C MET A 29 -4.26 0.56 9.94
N TYR A 30 -3.23 0.49 10.77
CA TYR A 30 -3.35 0.84 12.19
C TYR A 30 -3.26 2.34 12.48
N PHE A 31 -2.58 3.14 11.65
CA PHE A 31 -2.60 4.61 11.82
C PHE A 31 -3.99 5.18 11.59
N ASN A 32 -4.76 4.62 10.66
CA ASN A 32 -6.15 5.02 10.43
C ASN A 32 -7.01 4.75 11.68
N VAL A 33 -6.85 3.56 12.27
CA VAL A 33 -7.56 3.15 13.49
C VAL A 33 -7.11 3.98 14.70
N PHE A 34 -5.81 4.21 14.86
CA PHE A 34 -5.24 5.07 15.90
C PHE A 34 -5.81 6.48 15.82
N LEU A 35 -5.72 7.12 14.66
CA LEU A 35 -6.23 8.47 14.44
C LEU A 35 -7.73 8.56 14.76
N TYR A 36 -8.52 7.60 14.28
CA TYR A 36 -9.95 7.56 14.49
C TYR A 36 -10.32 7.32 15.96
N ASN A 37 -9.74 6.31 16.60
CA ASN A 37 -10.15 5.89 17.96
C ASN A 37 -9.60 6.80 19.06
N THR A 38 -8.45 7.47 18.84
CA THR A 38 -7.77 8.20 19.93
C THR A 38 -7.74 9.71 19.74
N ILE A 39 -7.92 10.23 18.54
CA ILE A 39 -7.70 11.66 18.27
C ILE A 39 -8.93 12.31 17.64
N SER A 40 -9.41 11.85 16.49
CA SER A 40 -10.54 12.46 15.77
C SER A 40 -11.25 11.48 14.86
N THR A 41 -12.58 11.45 14.94
CA THR A 41 -13.44 10.65 14.06
C THR A 41 -13.75 11.32 12.73
N ASP A 42 -13.21 12.52 12.46
CA ASP A 42 -13.40 13.19 11.17
C ASP A 42 -12.59 12.47 10.08
N PRO A 43 -13.27 11.86 9.10
CA PRO A 43 -12.61 11.07 8.04
C PRO A 43 -11.69 11.90 7.13
N ARG A 44 -11.80 13.23 7.17
CA ARG A 44 -10.90 14.12 6.42
C ARG A 44 -9.45 13.99 6.86
N TYR A 45 -9.19 13.75 8.16
CA TYR A 45 -7.82 13.58 8.66
C TYR A 45 -7.21 12.27 8.15
N ILE A 46 -8.00 11.17 8.07
CA ILE A 46 -7.55 9.91 7.46
C ILE A 46 -7.24 10.13 5.97
N SER A 47 -8.14 10.80 5.25
CA SER A 47 -7.92 11.12 3.84
C SER A 47 -6.69 11.99 3.61
N ALA A 48 -6.48 13.01 4.46
CA ALA A 48 -5.32 13.89 4.39
C ALA A 48 -4.01 13.13 4.71
N MET A 49 -4.02 12.25 5.72
CA MET A 49 -2.88 11.43 6.10
C MET A 49 -2.47 10.51 4.96
N VAL A 50 -3.39 9.67 4.47
CA VAL A 50 -3.12 8.71 3.39
C VAL A 50 -2.71 9.43 2.09
N GLY A 51 -3.36 10.55 1.76
CA GLY A 51 -3.04 11.32 0.55
C GLY A 51 -1.68 12.01 0.64
N ALA A 52 -1.35 12.62 1.76
CA ALA A 52 -0.07 13.31 1.96
C ALA A 52 1.09 12.32 1.99
N SER A 53 0.95 11.20 2.73
CA SER A 53 1.99 10.17 2.77
C SER A 53 2.23 9.54 1.40
N ALA A 54 1.19 9.31 0.59
CA ALA A 54 1.33 8.80 -0.77
C ALA A 54 2.12 9.74 -1.71
N VAL A 55 1.91 11.05 -1.58
CA VAL A 55 2.70 12.05 -2.32
C VAL A 55 4.16 12.00 -1.87
N VAL A 56 4.39 12.00 -0.55
CA VAL A 56 5.74 11.89 0.02
C VAL A 56 6.40 10.59 -0.39
N ALA A 57 5.72 9.45 -0.28
CA ALA A 57 6.24 8.14 -0.71
C ALA A 57 6.69 8.15 -2.17
N THR A 58 5.83 8.66 -3.06
CA THR A 58 6.13 8.70 -4.50
C THR A 58 7.34 9.58 -4.80
N LEU A 59 7.35 10.81 -4.29
CA LEU A 59 8.45 11.74 -4.52
C LEU A 59 9.76 11.22 -3.91
N THR A 60 9.70 10.70 -2.68
CA THR A 60 10.86 10.16 -1.98
C THR A 60 11.43 8.94 -2.67
N THR A 61 10.60 7.97 -3.05
CA THR A 61 11.07 6.76 -3.77
C THR A 61 11.82 7.14 -5.03
N LEU A 62 11.29 8.10 -5.77
CA LEU A 62 11.88 8.56 -7.01
C LEU A 62 13.20 9.32 -6.77
N LEU A 63 13.22 10.26 -5.85
CA LEU A 63 14.40 11.10 -5.59
C LEU A 63 15.51 10.32 -4.86
N MET A 64 15.14 9.59 -3.81
CA MET A 64 16.10 8.88 -2.97
C MET A 64 16.58 7.57 -3.61
N GLY A 65 15.73 6.91 -4.41
CA GLY A 65 16.16 5.81 -5.27
C GLY A 65 17.27 6.24 -6.22
N ALA A 66 17.08 7.37 -6.90
CA ALA A 66 18.10 7.97 -7.76
C ALA A 66 19.37 8.38 -7.02
N LEU A 67 19.21 8.98 -5.84
CA LEU A 67 20.35 9.39 -5.02
C LEU A 67 21.16 8.16 -4.57
N SER A 68 20.49 7.09 -4.16
CA SER A 68 21.08 5.83 -3.76
C SER A 68 21.84 5.18 -4.93
N ASP A 69 21.31 5.23 -6.18
CA ASP A 69 21.99 4.79 -7.40
C ASP A 69 23.25 5.62 -7.70
N ARG A 70 23.14 6.94 -7.51
CA ARG A 70 24.25 7.87 -7.76
C ARG A 70 25.38 7.71 -6.74
N VAL A 71 25.05 7.45 -5.48
CA VAL A 71 26.03 7.26 -4.41
C VAL A 71 26.64 5.85 -4.45
N GLY A 72 25.90 4.86 -4.95
CA GLY A 72 26.32 3.46 -5.03
C GLY A 72 26.51 2.76 -3.67
N LYS A 73 25.85 3.25 -2.61
CA LYS A 73 25.97 2.72 -1.24
C LYS A 73 24.60 2.37 -0.65
N ARG A 74 24.01 1.24 -1.06
CA ARG A 74 22.69 0.80 -0.59
C ARG A 74 22.64 0.61 0.93
N ARG A 75 23.71 0.05 1.50
CA ARG A 75 23.85 -0.25 2.94
C ARG A 75 23.51 0.95 3.81
N VAL A 76 24.04 2.13 3.50
CA VAL A 76 23.85 3.33 4.32
C VAL A 76 22.40 3.80 4.27
N PHE A 77 21.81 3.84 3.07
CA PHE A 77 20.40 4.26 2.89
C PHE A 77 19.42 3.30 3.58
N ILE A 78 19.66 1.98 3.47
CA ILE A 78 18.85 0.98 4.15
C ILE A 78 18.99 1.12 5.66
N ALA A 79 20.20 1.11 6.19
CA ALA A 79 20.46 1.07 7.62
C ALA A 79 19.97 2.35 8.33
N LEU A 80 20.41 3.52 7.88
CA LEU A 80 19.99 4.79 8.48
C LEU A 80 18.50 5.04 8.27
N GLY A 81 17.98 4.70 7.08
CA GLY A 81 16.56 4.85 6.81
C GLY A 81 15.70 3.99 7.73
N TYR A 82 16.02 2.70 7.96
CA TYR A 82 15.30 1.85 8.91
C TYR A 82 15.41 2.33 10.35
N ILE A 83 16.60 2.81 10.80
CA ILE A 83 16.75 3.38 12.14
C ILE A 83 15.81 4.59 12.31
N LEU A 84 15.84 5.54 11.38
CA LEU A 84 15.01 6.75 11.45
C LEU A 84 13.53 6.45 11.23
N TRP A 85 13.20 5.47 10.39
CA TRP A 85 11.83 4.97 10.21
C TRP A 85 11.27 4.40 11.51
N GLY A 86 12.04 3.56 12.21
CA GLY A 86 11.63 3.01 13.49
C GLY A 86 11.50 4.06 14.59
N LEU A 87 12.42 5.02 14.66
CA LEU A 87 12.33 6.14 15.61
C LEU A 87 11.10 7.01 15.34
N SER A 88 10.79 7.33 14.08
CA SER A 88 9.58 8.08 13.72
C SER A 88 8.30 7.28 14.00
N THR A 89 8.31 5.95 13.79
CA THR A 89 7.20 5.07 14.19
C THR A 89 6.99 5.10 15.70
N ALA A 90 8.06 4.99 16.50
CA ALA A 90 7.96 5.07 17.95
C ALA A 90 7.44 6.43 18.45
N ALA A 91 7.75 7.52 17.71
CA ALA A 91 7.32 8.87 18.09
C ALA A 91 5.80 9.06 18.05
N PHE A 92 5.04 8.23 17.29
CA PHE A 92 3.57 8.23 17.36
C PHE A 92 3.04 7.97 18.77
N ALA A 93 3.77 7.24 19.62
CA ALA A 93 3.44 7.01 21.02
C ALA A 93 3.33 8.30 21.84
N LEU A 94 3.90 9.40 21.36
CA LEU A 94 3.90 10.71 22.02
C LEU A 94 2.78 11.64 21.52
N ILE A 95 2.08 11.26 20.44
CA ILE A 95 1.03 12.11 19.85
C ILE A 95 -0.29 11.82 20.57
N THR A 96 -0.66 12.74 21.45
CA THR A 96 -1.94 12.73 22.17
C THR A 96 -2.55 14.14 22.15
N PRO A 97 -3.88 14.28 22.32
CA PRO A 97 -4.49 15.60 22.44
C PRO A 97 -3.90 16.43 23.58
N GLU A 98 -3.52 15.81 24.72
CA GLU A 98 -2.91 16.49 25.87
C GLU A 98 -1.53 17.07 25.51
N ASN A 99 -0.69 16.29 24.82
CA ASN A 99 0.62 16.76 24.38
C ASN A 99 0.49 17.84 23.30
N ALA A 100 -0.48 17.72 22.39
CA ALA A 100 -0.78 18.74 21.40
C ALA A 100 -1.23 20.06 22.04
N ALA A 101 -2.09 20.00 23.07
CA ALA A 101 -2.52 21.19 23.82
C ALA A 101 -1.34 21.91 24.53
N ARG A 102 -0.36 21.15 25.03
CA ARG A 102 0.86 21.71 25.63
C ARG A 102 1.77 22.39 24.61
N LEU A 103 1.90 21.79 23.41
CA LEU A 103 2.75 22.33 22.34
C LEU A 103 2.12 23.53 21.61
N PHE A 104 0.79 23.55 21.52
CA PHE A 104 0.03 24.57 20.81
C PHE A 104 -1.08 25.16 21.72
N PRO A 105 -0.72 25.96 22.74
CA PRO A 105 -1.69 26.59 23.63
C PRO A 105 -2.66 27.47 22.83
N GLY A 106 -3.97 27.26 23.06
CA GLY A 106 -5.03 28.02 22.38
C GLY A 106 -5.55 27.42 21.07
N ALA A 107 -4.89 26.37 20.51
CA ALA A 107 -5.42 25.60 19.40
C ALA A 107 -6.41 24.52 19.88
N ASN A 108 -7.30 24.06 18.99
CA ASN A 108 -8.09 22.87 19.28
C ASN A 108 -7.16 21.65 19.40
N ALA A 109 -7.08 21.05 20.58
CA ALA A 109 -6.15 19.97 20.90
C ALA A 109 -6.28 18.76 19.96
N ALA A 110 -7.52 18.34 19.66
CA ALA A 110 -7.76 17.21 18.77
C ALA A 110 -7.35 17.51 17.32
N ALA A 111 -7.67 18.72 16.84
CA ALA A 111 -7.24 19.14 15.50
C ALA A 111 -5.72 19.26 15.40
N ALA A 112 -5.06 19.84 16.41
CA ALA A 112 -3.60 19.93 16.46
C ALA A 112 -2.95 18.54 16.49
N ALA A 113 -3.45 17.62 17.32
CA ALA A 113 -2.97 16.22 17.37
C ALA A 113 -3.18 15.50 16.02
N ALA A 114 -4.32 15.69 15.37
CA ALA A 114 -4.57 15.09 14.05
C ALA A 114 -3.58 15.60 12.99
N VAL A 115 -3.28 16.90 12.97
CA VAL A 115 -2.25 17.47 12.08
C VAL A 115 -0.87 16.92 12.43
N MET A 116 -0.53 16.75 13.70
CA MET A 116 0.73 16.12 14.12
C MET A 116 0.85 14.68 13.59
N VAL A 117 -0.25 13.89 13.61
CA VAL A 117 -0.26 12.55 13.02
C VAL A 117 0.04 12.61 11.52
N VAL A 118 -0.65 13.49 10.78
CA VAL A 118 -0.42 13.65 9.31
C VAL A 118 1.04 14.01 9.01
N VAL A 119 1.60 14.97 9.75
CA VAL A 119 3.00 15.41 9.54
C VAL A 119 3.97 14.30 9.92
N MET A 120 3.76 13.61 11.05
CA MET A 120 4.62 12.51 11.49
C MET A 120 4.55 11.33 10.53
N ASP A 121 3.38 11.02 9.96
CA ASP A 121 3.21 10.01 8.92
C ASP A 121 4.04 10.36 7.68
N CYS A 122 4.01 11.61 7.22
CA CYS A 122 4.86 12.08 6.12
C CYS A 122 6.37 11.91 6.43
N VAL A 123 6.80 12.21 7.66
CA VAL A 123 8.19 12.02 8.10
C VAL A 123 8.57 10.54 8.12
N MET A 124 7.70 9.71 8.67
CA MET A 124 7.88 8.26 8.73
C MET A 124 7.95 7.66 7.32
N THR A 125 7.02 8.03 6.45
CA THR A 125 6.97 7.60 5.05
C THR A 125 8.20 8.05 4.26
N PHE A 126 8.74 9.25 4.52
CA PHE A 126 9.99 9.69 3.90
C PHE A 126 11.15 8.74 4.21
N PHE A 127 11.32 8.32 5.46
CA PHE A 127 12.38 7.37 5.83
C PHE A 127 12.09 5.96 5.31
N GLY A 128 10.84 5.48 5.40
CA GLY A 128 10.41 4.19 4.89
C GLY A 128 10.60 4.05 3.39
N SER A 129 10.13 5.02 2.62
CA SER A 129 10.28 5.02 1.16
C SER A 129 11.74 5.18 0.72
N THR A 130 12.55 5.97 1.46
CA THR A 130 14.00 6.04 1.20
C THR A 130 14.66 4.68 1.37
N ALA A 131 14.38 4.00 2.48
CA ALA A 131 15.07 2.78 2.87
C ALA A 131 14.52 1.54 2.16
N ASN A 132 13.20 1.38 2.12
CA ASN A 132 12.54 0.18 1.59
C ASN A 132 12.25 0.31 0.10
N ASP A 133 11.49 1.32 -0.32
CA ASP A 133 11.05 1.42 -1.71
C ASP A 133 12.20 1.83 -2.65
N GLY A 134 13.06 2.73 -2.21
CA GLY A 134 14.21 3.18 -2.98
C GLY A 134 15.40 2.23 -2.86
N ALA A 135 16.01 2.15 -1.68
CA ALA A 135 17.30 1.49 -1.52
C ALA A 135 17.20 -0.04 -1.42
N PHE A 136 16.23 -0.60 -0.67
CA PHE A 136 16.11 -2.04 -0.51
C PHE A 136 15.64 -2.74 -1.79
N ASN A 137 14.66 -2.19 -2.51
CA ASN A 137 14.23 -2.75 -3.80
C ASN A 137 15.36 -2.71 -4.84
N ALA A 138 16.19 -1.67 -4.83
CA ALA A 138 17.39 -1.62 -5.65
C ALA A 138 18.41 -2.67 -5.21
N TYR A 139 18.65 -2.85 -3.92
CA TYR A 139 19.53 -3.90 -3.37
C TYR A 139 19.04 -5.30 -3.78
N VAL A 140 17.74 -5.59 -3.74
CA VAL A 140 17.18 -6.87 -4.25
C VAL A 140 17.60 -7.11 -5.69
N THR A 141 17.53 -6.07 -6.52
CA THR A 141 17.94 -6.15 -7.93
C THR A 141 19.44 -6.38 -8.09
N ASP A 142 20.25 -5.69 -7.28
CA ASP A 142 21.72 -5.76 -7.32
C ASP A 142 22.25 -7.14 -6.91
N VAL A 143 21.63 -7.80 -5.89
CA VAL A 143 22.09 -9.09 -5.37
C VAL A 143 21.51 -10.30 -6.10
N THR A 144 20.51 -10.11 -6.98
CA THR A 144 19.84 -11.18 -7.73
C THR A 144 20.23 -11.16 -9.21
N ASN A 145 20.14 -12.31 -9.85
CA ASN A 145 20.36 -12.48 -11.28
C ASN A 145 19.19 -13.26 -11.92
N SER A 146 19.23 -13.45 -13.24
CA SER A 146 18.16 -14.15 -14.00
C SER A 146 17.87 -15.57 -13.49
N ALA A 147 18.83 -16.25 -12.86
CA ALA A 147 18.69 -17.63 -12.39
C ALA A 147 18.04 -17.73 -10.98
N ASN A 148 18.10 -16.68 -10.17
CA ASN A 148 17.61 -16.73 -8.78
C ASN A 148 16.58 -15.62 -8.44
N ARG A 149 16.39 -14.61 -9.30
CA ARG A 149 15.48 -13.48 -9.09
C ARG A 149 14.04 -13.93 -8.88
N GLY A 150 13.55 -14.86 -9.71
CA GLY A 150 12.18 -15.36 -9.56
C GLY A 150 11.92 -15.98 -8.18
N ARG A 151 12.90 -16.72 -7.64
CA ARG A 151 12.79 -17.29 -6.28
C ARG A 151 12.82 -16.22 -5.20
N ALA A 152 13.67 -15.20 -5.34
CA ALA A 152 13.72 -14.09 -4.40
C ALA A 152 12.42 -13.30 -4.38
N GLU A 153 11.90 -12.94 -5.56
CA GLU A 153 10.63 -12.23 -5.72
C GLU A 153 9.44 -13.03 -5.16
N SER A 154 9.41 -14.36 -5.35
CA SER A 154 8.36 -15.22 -4.78
C SER A 154 8.37 -15.21 -3.26
N VAL A 155 9.56 -15.21 -2.63
CA VAL A 155 9.66 -15.11 -1.17
C VAL A 155 9.23 -13.73 -0.68
N LEU A 156 9.70 -12.65 -1.33
CA LEU A 156 9.33 -11.28 -0.96
C LEU A 156 7.82 -11.01 -1.14
N ALA A 157 7.19 -11.62 -2.13
CA ALA A 157 5.75 -11.46 -2.39
C ALA A 157 4.85 -12.05 -1.29
N ILE A 158 5.36 -12.98 -0.47
CA ILE A 158 4.61 -13.58 0.64
C ILE A 158 4.75 -12.75 1.92
N LEU A 159 5.81 -11.95 2.07
CA LEU A 159 6.11 -11.22 3.30
C LEU A 159 5.00 -10.26 3.76
N PRO A 160 4.29 -9.53 2.87
CA PRO A 160 3.15 -8.69 3.29
C PRO A 160 2.05 -9.49 3.99
N LEU A 161 1.70 -10.67 3.45
CA LEU A 161 0.68 -11.53 4.06
C LEU A 161 1.14 -12.05 5.43
N ILE A 162 2.40 -12.53 5.53
CA ILE A 162 2.98 -12.98 6.80
C ILE A 162 2.98 -11.84 7.82
N SER A 163 3.36 -10.63 7.39
CA SER A 163 3.34 -9.43 8.23
C SER A 163 1.96 -9.16 8.81
N MET A 164 0.93 -9.12 7.96
CA MET A 164 -0.45 -8.89 8.40
C MET A 164 -0.92 -9.96 9.38
N LEU A 165 -0.65 -11.23 9.12
CA LEU A 165 -1.04 -12.33 10.01
C LEU A 165 -0.35 -12.25 11.37
N ILE A 166 0.95 -11.90 11.42
CA ILE A 166 1.69 -11.73 12.67
C ILE A 166 1.11 -10.55 13.47
N ILE A 167 0.89 -9.41 12.83
CA ILE A 167 0.38 -8.21 13.52
C ILE A 167 -1.04 -8.49 14.04
N PHE A 168 -1.92 -9.04 13.21
CA PHE A 168 -3.28 -9.36 13.61
C PHE A 168 -3.34 -10.43 14.71
N GLY A 169 -2.53 -11.49 14.60
CA GLY A 169 -2.57 -12.59 15.55
C GLY A 169 -1.89 -12.31 16.89
N ALA A 170 -0.80 -11.53 16.90
CA ALA A 170 0.01 -11.36 18.10
C ALA A 170 -0.08 -9.97 18.75
N PHE A 171 -0.40 -8.92 17.99
CA PHE A 171 -0.26 -7.54 18.46
C PHE A 171 -1.57 -6.73 18.41
N ASP A 172 -2.58 -7.19 17.69
CA ASP A 172 -3.87 -6.49 17.60
C ASP A 172 -4.55 -6.30 18.97
N GLY A 173 -4.38 -7.25 19.88
CA GLY A 173 -4.88 -7.14 21.25
C GLY A 173 -4.37 -5.91 22.02
N LEU A 174 -3.19 -5.38 21.67
CA LEU A 174 -2.68 -4.13 22.28
C LEU A 174 -3.51 -2.93 21.82
N THR A 175 -3.86 -2.87 20.55
CA THR A 175 -4.63 -1.76 19.96
C THR A 175 -6.07 -1.77 20.45
N GLN A 176 -6.67 -2.96 20.58
CA GLN A 176 -8.01 -3.13 21.14
C GLN A 176 -8.10 -2.72 22.62
N GLN A 177 -7.01 -2.90 23.39
CA GLN A 177 -6.90 -2.44 24.78
C GLN A 177 -6.51 -0.96 24.90
N GLY A 178 -6.36 -0.23 23.79
CA GLY A 178 -5.93 1.16 23.80
C GLY A 178 -4.43 1.35 24.11
N ARG A 179 -3.63 0.27 24.13
CA ARG A 179 -2.20 0.29 24.48
C ARG A 179 -1.34 0.71 23.30
N TRP A 180 -1.70 1.83 22.67
CA TRP A 180 -1.03 2.35 21.46
C TRP A 180 0.44 2.70 21.69
N LYS A 181 0.77 3.18 22.92
CA LYS A 181 2.14 3.52 23.28
C LYS A 181 3.06 2.31 23.19
N GLU A 182 2.66 1.19 23.76
CA GLU A 182 3.41 -0.07 23.69
C GLU A 182 3.48 -0.60 22.26
N PHE A 183 2.36 -0.55 21.54
CA PHE A 183 2.29 -0.99 20.14
C PHE A 183 3.33 -0.24 19.28
N PHE A 184 3.32 1.08 19.26
CA PHE A 184 4.26 1.87 18.46
C PHE A 184 5.71 1.73 18.96
N SER A 185 5.93 1.61 20.27
CA SER A 185 7.27 1.41 20.83
C SER A 185 7.89 0.08 20.42
N ILE A 186 7.12 -1.01 20.45
CA ILE A 186 7.58 -2.36 20.05
C ILE A 186 7.98 -2.35 18.56
N PHE A 187 7.08 -1.88 17.70
CA PHE A 187 7.37 -1.89 16.26
C PHE A 187 8.43 -0.88 15.87
N GLY A 188 8.44 0.31 16.47
CA GLY A 188 9.48 1.29 16.25
C GLY A 188 10.87 0.77 16.67
N ALA A 189 10.95 0.08 17.81
CA ALA A 189 12.18 -0.59 18.25
C ALA A 189 12.58 -1.72 17.30
N ALA A 190 11.63 -2.56 16.88
CA ALA A 190 11.91 -3.67 15.95
C ALA A 190 12.47 -3.16 14.62
N VAL A 191 11.86 -2.13 14.04
CA VAL A 191 12.32 -1.51 12.79
C VAL A 191 13.70 -0.87 12.95
N SER A 192 13.93 -0.13 14.05
CA SER A 192 15.24 0.48 14.33
C SER A 192 16.34 -0.55 14.54
N VAL A 193 16.07 -1.63 15.30
CA VAL A 193 17.03 -2.73 15.52
C VAL A 193 17.39 -3.40 14.20
N VAL A 194 16.43 -3.63 13.31
CA VAL A 194 16.73 -4.19 11.99
C VAL A 194 17.55 -3.21 11.15
N GLY A 195 17.37 -1.91 11.30
CA GLY A 195 18.25 -0.91 10.70
C GLY A 195 19.72 -1.06 11.19
N VAL A 196 19.93 -1.27 12.49
CA VAL A 196 21.27 -1.55 13.04
C VAL A 196 21.82 -2.87 12.51
N ILE A 197 21.01 -3.93 12.47
CA ILE A 197 21.42 -5.24 11.91
C ILE A 197 21.79 -5.09 10.43
N ALA A 198 21.09 -4.26 9.67
CA ALA A 198 21.37 -4.02 8.26
C ALA A 198 22.78 -3.46 8.02
N LEU A 199 23.36 -2.71 8.97
CA LEU A 199 24.77 -2.27 8.91
C LEU A 199 25.75 -3.44 8.78
N PHE A 200 25.42 -4.59 9.37
CA PHE A 200 26.28 -5.78 9.36
C PHE A 200 25.86 -6.78 8.27
N LEU A 201 24.57 -6.83 7.97
CA LEU A 201 23.99 -7.85 7.09
C LEU A 201 24.07 -7.44 5.62
N VAL A 202 23.81 -6.17 5.28
CA VAL A 202 23.88 -5.64 3.93
C VAL A 202 25.34 -5.36 3.55
N LYS A 203 25.76 -5.83 2.39
CA LYS A 203 27.02 -5.43 1.75
C LYS A 203 26.69 -4.88 0.36
N ASP A 204 27.28 -3.74 0.07
CA ASP A 204 27.25 -3.19 -1.29
C ASP A 204 28.02 -4.12 -2.23
N GLU A 205 27.50 -4.36 -3.43
CA GLU A 205 28.19 -5.17 -4.43
C GLU A 205 29.40 -4.38 -4.97
N PRO A 206 30.59 -5.04 -5.14
CA PRO A 206 31.83 -4.37 -5.54
C PRO A 206 31.74 -3.65 -6.91
N ASP A 207 30.88 -4.17 -7.79
CA ASP A 207 30.73 -3.69 -9.18
C ASP A 207 29.63 -2.60 -9.33
N LEU A 208 29.09 -2.09 -8.21
CA LEU A 208 28.12 -1.00 -8.22
C LEU A 208 28.80 0.30 -8.65
N MET A 209 28.83 0.54 -9.96
CA MET A 209 29.28 1.83 -10.49
C MET A 209 28.22 2.91 -10.27
N PRO A 210 28.61 4.09 -9.72
CA PRO A 210 27.70 5.21 -9.58
C PRO A 210 27.13 5.60 -10.95
N ARG A 211 25.81 5.53 -11.12
CA ARG A 211 25.15 5.94 -12.36
C ARG A 211 25.04 7.46 -12.40
N ARG A 212 25.68 8.08 -13.40
CA ARG A 212 25.64 9.55 -13.60
C ARG A 212 24.52 10.01 -14.54
N ASP A 213 23.54 9.19 -14.82
CA ASP A 213 22.43 9.51 -15.73
C ASP A 213 21.63 10.73 -15.24
N LYS A 214 21.06 11.48 -16.17
CA LYS A 214 20.14 12.61 -15.89
C LYS A 214 18.79 12.05 -15.40
N TYR A 215 18.77 11.51 -14.20
CA TYR A 215 17.65 10.76 -13.65
C TYR A 215 16.35 11.57 -13.57
N LEU A 216 16.42 12.86 -13.14
CA LEU A 216 15.24 13.73 -13.12
C LEU A 216 14.63 13.96 -14.50
N ALA A 217 15.47 14.04 -15.54
CA ALA A 217 15.01 14.16 -16.92
C ALA A 217 14.34 12.84 -17.40
N ASN A 218 14.82 11.70 -16.90
CA ASN A 218 14.25 10.38 -17.17
C ASN A 218 12.94 10.17 -16.41
N LEU A 219 12.80 10.73 -15.21
CA LEU A 219 11.57 10.69 -14.41
C LEU A 219 10.39 11.35 -15.12
N LEU A 220 10.64 12.52 -15.72
CA LEU A 220 9.63 13.27 -16.46
C LEU A 220 9.43 12.74 -17.89
N TYR A 221 10.27 11.78 -18.35
CA TYR A 221 10.18 11.22 -19.69
C TYR A 221 8.78 10.65 -19.98
N GLY A 222 8.25 9.85 -19.06
CA GLY A 222 6.94 9.25 -19.18
C GLY A 222 5.76 10.25 -19.13
N LEU A 223 5.95 11.49 -18.66
CA LEU A 223 4.90 12.52 -18.66
C LEU A 223 4.84 13.30 -19.98
N ARG A 224 5.77 13.08 -20.91
CA ARG A 224 5.79 13.78 -22.18
C ARG A 224 4.62 13.35 -23.07
N PRO A 225 3.84 14.29 -23.66
CA PRO A 225 2.72 13.94 -24.53
C PRO A 225 3.10 13.05 -25.74
N SER A 226 4.32 13.20 -26.27
CA SER A 226 4.85 12.35 -27.34
C SER A 226 4.93 10.89 -26.89
N VAL A 227 5.48 10.64 -25.69
CA VAL A 227 5.63 9.29 -25.12
C VAL A 227 4.28 8.63 -24.84
N VAL A 228 3.30 9.43 -24.38
CA VAL A 228 1.91 8.96 -24.20
C VAL A 228 1.30 8.50 -25.53
N ARG A 229 1.51 9.29 -26.60
CA ARG A 229 1.00 8.96 -27.95
C ARG A 229 1.69 7.75 -28.56
N GLU A 230 2.96 7.55 -28.27
CA GLU A 230 3.75 6.40 -28.73
C GLU A 230 3.41 5.09 -28.03
N ASN A 231 2.93 5.15 -26.76
CA ASN A 231 2.67 3.99 -25.92
C ASN A 231 1.22 3.96 -25.38
N PRO A 232 0.19 4.08 -26.21
CA PRO A 232 -1.19 4.27 -25.76
C PRO A 232 -1.74 3.06 -24.99
N GLU A 233 -1.30 1.83 -25.31
CA GLU A 233 -1.73 0.62 -24.61
C GLU A 233 -1.19 0.59 -23.17
N LEU A 234 0.04 1.04 -22.97
CA LEU A 234 0.65 1.15 -21.64
C LEU A 234 -0.10 2.16 -20.77
N TYR A 235 -0.42 3.36 -21.30
CA TYR A 235 -1.14 4.39 -20.55
C TYR A 235 -2.60 4.03 -20.30
N LEU A 236 -3.26 3.35 -21.21
CA LEU A 236 -4.60 2.79 -20.96
C LEU A 236 -4.56 1.71 -19.87
N SER A 237 -3.49 0.92 -19.81
CA SER A 237 -3.29 -0.08 -18.75
C SER A 237 -3.02 0.59 -17.40
N PHE A 238 -2.23 1.67 -17.37
CA PHE A 238 -2.07 2.50 -16.17
C PHE A 238 -3.38 3.15 -15.73
N ALA A 239 -4.18 3.68 -16.66
CA ALA A 239 -5.48 4.26 -16.33
C ALA A 239 -6.46 3.22 -15.75
N ALA A 240 -6.51 2.01 -16.33
CA ALA A 240 -7.31 0.92 -15.80
C ALA A 240 -6.86 0.52 -14.39
N PHE A 241 -5.55 0.39 -14.17
CA PHE A 241 -4.98 0.07 -12.86
C PHE A 241 -5.23 1.19 -11.84
N CYS A 242 -5.11 2.45 -12.24
CA CYS A 242 -5.39 3.61 -11.39
C CYS A 242 -6.84 3.61 -10.91
N LEU A 243 -7.82 3.51 -11.83
CA LEU A 243 -9.24 3.48 -11.48
C LEU A 243 -9.59 2.30 -10.57
N PHE A 244 -9.03 1.12 -10.84
CA PHE A 244 -9.14 -0.05 -9.97
C PHE A 244 -8.57 0.24 -8.57
N SER A 245 -7.37 0.79 -8.49
CA SER A 245 -6.72 1.12 -7.22
C SER A 245 -7.47 2.24 -6.46
N VAL A 246 -8.03 3.24 -7.17
CA VAL A 246 -8.90 4.26 -6.55
C VAL A 246 -10.12 3.59 -5.91
N ALA A 247 -10.78 2.66 -6.62
CA ALA A 247 -11.94 1.94 -6.07
C ALA A 247 -11.60 1.21 -4.77
N VAL A 248 -10.42 0.59 -4.69
CA VAL A 248 -9.94 -0.05 -3.46
C VAL A 248 -9.71 0.97 -2.35
N GLN A 249 -9.05 2.06 -2.65
CA GLN A 249 -8.70 3.09 -1.67
C GLN A 249 -9.91 3.88 -1.15
N VAL A 250 -11.09 3.80 -1.79
CA VAL A 250 -12.33 4.38 -1.26
C VAL A 250 -12.71 3.77 0.09
N PHE A 251 -12.56 2.46 0.27
CA PHE A 251 -12.97 1.75 1.49
C PHE A 251 -11.80 1.29 2.36
N PHE A 252 -10.65 1.00 1.77
CA PHE A 252 -9.55 0.32 2.46
C PHE A 252 -9.05 1.02 3.73
N PRO A 253 -8.82 2.36 3.75
CA PRO A 253 -8.41 3.08 4.96
C PRO A 253 -9.45 3.05 6.08
N PHE A 254 -10.72 2.84 5.73
CA PHE A 254 -11.86 2.84 6.64
C PHE A 254 -12.34 1.42 7.01
N LEU A 255 -11.73 0.37 6.43
CA LEU A 255 -12.21 -1.01 6.51
C LEU A 255 -12.27 -1.53 7.95
N ILE A 256 -11.19 -1.40 8.72
CA ILE A 256 -11.14 -1.87 10.12
C ILE A 256 -12.15 -1.06 10.96
N ILE A 257 -12.18 0.25 10.78
CA ILE A 257 -13.10 1.14 11.50
C ILE A 257 -14.55 0.77 11.21
N TYR A 258 -14.89 0.44 9.95
CA TYR A 258 -16.22 -0.05 9.57
C TYR A 258 -16.57 -1.36 10.27
N ILE A 259 -15.67 -2.35 10.24
CA ILE A 259 -15.92 -3.67 10.85
C ILE A 259 -16.04 -3.55 12.38
N GLN A 260 -15.17 -2.79 13.00
CA GLN A 260 -15.12 -2.63 14.46
C GLN A 260 -16.27 -1.75 14.98
N ASN A 261 -16.44 -0.56 14.41
CA ASN A 261 -17.30 0.46 15.01
C ASN A 261 -18.72 0.49 14.42
N TYR A 262 -18.89 0.16 13.11
CA TYR A 262 -20.21 0.10 12.50
C TYR A 262 -20.87 -1.27 12.70
N LEU A 263 -20.12 -2.36 12.46
CA LEU A 263 -20.64 -3.72 12.59
C LEU A 263 -20.53 -4.27 14.03
N GLY A 264 -19.72 -3.66 14.90
CA GLY A 264 -19.49 -4.12 16.27
C GLY A 264 -18.70 -5.45 16.35
N ILE A 265 -17.92 -5.79 15.32
CA ILE A 265 -17.13 -7.02 15.26
C ILE A 265 -15.74 -6.74 15.80
N ASN A 266 -15.50 -7.10 17.07
CA ASN A 266 -14.21 -6.89 17.73
C ASN A 266 -13.11 -7.82 17.21
N ASP A 267 -13.49 -9.05 16.80
CA ASP A 267 -12.56 -10.05 16.25
C ASP A 267 -12.25 -9.81 14.76
N TYR A 268 -12.21 -8.55 14.32
CA TYR A 268 -11.96 -8.19 12.92
C TYR A 268 -10.62 -8.72 12.39
N ALA A 269 -9.62 -8.89 13.25
CA ALA A 269 -8.32 -9.43 12.87
C ALA A 269 -8.44 -10.89 12.37
N ILE A 270 -9.28 -11.72 13.05
CA ILE A 270 -9.57 -13.09 12.61
C ILE A 270 -10.34 -13.06 11.28
N VAL A 271 -11.35 -12.19 11.19
CA VAL A 271 -12.16 -12.02 9.97
C VAL A 271 -11.25 -11.68 8.77
N LEU A 272 -10.41 -10.67 8.91
CA LEU A 272 -9.49 -10.23 7.86
C LEU A 272 -8.42 -11.29 7.55
N GLY A 273 -7.89 -11.96 8.57
CA GLY A 273 -6.91 -13.05 8.40
C GLY A 273 -7.46 -14.19 7.55
N VAL A 274 -8.66 -14.67 7.86
CA VAL A 274 -9.35 -15.74 7.08
C VAL A 274 -9.59 -15.27 5.65
N VAL A 275 -10.12 -14.06 5.46
CA VAL A 275 -10.38 -13.47 4.15
C VAL A 275 -9.11 -13.43 3.30
N LEU A 276 -7.99 -12.93 3.86
CA LEU A 276 -6.73 -12.78 3.14
C LEU A 276 -6.12 -14.15 2.74
N VAL A 277 -6.13 -15.12 3.65
CA VAL A 277 -5.58 -16.46 3.37
C VAL A 277 -6.37 -17.13 2.24
N VAL A 278 -7.70 -17.15 2.34
CA VAL A 278 -8.56 -17.80 1.33
C VAL A 278 -8.48 -17.07 -0.01
N ALA A 279 -8.55 -15.72 -0.01
CA ALA A 279 -8.43 -14.93 -1.23
C ALA A 279 -7.07 -15.12 -1.92
N SER A 280 -5.99 -15.23 -1.14
CA SER A 280 -4.65 -15.51 -1.67
C SER A 280 -4.59 -16.87 -2.35
N ALA A 281 -5.16 -17.91 -1.75
CA ALA A 281 -5.25 -19.24 -2.36
C ALA A 281 -6.03 -19.21 -3.67
N VAL A 282 -7.18 -18.54 -3.71
CA VAL A 282 -7.98 -18.35 -4.93
C VAL A 282 -7.19 -17.60 -6.00
N SER A 283 -6.45 -16.58 -5.64
CA SER A 283 -5.63 -15.80 -6.57
C SER A 283 -4.52 -16.65 -7.21
N VAL A 284 -3.83 -17.46 -6.42
CA VAL A 284 -2.77 -18.37 -6.93
C VAL A 284 -3.34 -19.38 -7.94
N ILE A 285 -4.49 -19.99 -7.62
CA ILE A 285 -5.17 -20.93 -8.52
C ILE A 285 -5.61 -20.22 -9.81
N SER A 286 -6.11 -19.00 -9.69
CA SER A 286 -6.59 -18.18 -10.81
C SER A 286 -5.48 -17.73 -11.76
N GLY A 287 -4.22 -17.65 -11.30
CA GLY A 287 -3.09 -17.23 -12.12
C GLY A 287 -2.92 -18.03 -13.42
N ARG A 288 -3.24 -19.33 -13.39
CA ARG A 288 -3.19 -20.21 -14.59
C ARG A 288 -4.23 -19.82 -15.66
N PHE A 289 -5.34 -19.21 -15.24
CA PHE A 289 -6.41 -18.79 -16.15
C PHE A 289 -6.11 -17.44 -16.80
N ILE A 290 -5.35 -16.56 -16.13
CA ILE A 290 -4.93 -15.25 -16.67
C ILE A 290 -4.18 -15.44 -18.00
N ASP A 291 -3.22 -16.37 -18.04
CA ASP A 291 -2.42 -16.62 -19.23
C ASP A 291 -3.21 -17.31 -20.34
N ARG A 292 -4.17 -18.19 -20.00
CA ARG A 292 -4.98 -18.92 -20.99
C ARG A 292 -6.05 -18.06 -21.65
N VAL A 293 -6.75 -17.23 -20.87
CA VAL A 293 -7.86 -16.40 -21.34
C VAL A 293 -7.38 -15.09 -21.97
N GLY A 294 -6.20 -14.64 -21.54
CA GLY A 294 -5.63 -13.33 -21.86
C GLY A 294 -5.97 -12.28 -20.82
N LYS A 295 -4.99 -11.47 -20.46
CA LYS A 295 -5.00 -10.56 -19.31
C LYS A 295 -6.19 -9.60 -19.29
N ILE A 296 -6.44 -8.92 -20.43
CA ILE A 296 -7.55 -7.96 -20.53
C ILE A 296 -8.90 -8.66 -20.45
N ARG A 297 -9.07 -9.81 -21.14
CA ARG A 297 -10.34 -10.56 -21.11
C ARG A 297 -10.63 -11.13 -19.72
N PHE A 298 -9.60 -11.58 -19.00
CA PHE A 298 -9.72 -12.11 -17.64
C PHE A 298 -10.08 -11.02 -16.62
N THR A 299 -9.70 -9.76 -16.86
CA THR A 299 -10.01 -8.65 -15.94
C THR A 299 -11.54 -8.40 -15.82
N TYR A 300 -12.33 -8.65 -16.88
CA TYR A 300 -13.79 -8.47 -16.81
C TYR A 300 -14.49 -9.40 -15.80
N PRO A 301 -14.34 -10.73 -15.84
CA PRO A 301 -14.92 -11.61 -14.83
C PRO A 301 -14.33 -11.36 -13.44
N ALA A 302 -13.05 -11.02 -13.31
CA ALA A 302 -12.44 -10.64 -12.03
C ALA A 302 -13.09 -9.38 -11.45
N ALA A 303 -13.37 -8.37 -12.29
CA ALA A 303 -14.10 -7.17 -11.87
C ALA A 303 -15.54 -7.47 -11.46
N ALA A 304 -16.22 -8.37 -12.16
CA ALA A 304 -17.57 -8.83 -11.79
C ALA A 304 -17.58 -9.53 -10.41
N ILE A 305 -16.57 -10.37 -10.13
CA ILE A 305 -16.39 -11.01 -8.82
C ILE A 305 -16.17 -9.94 -7.74
N MET A 306 -15.30 -8.97 -7.96
CA MET A 306 -15.07 -7.90 -7.00
C MET A 306 -16.32 -7.05 -6.76
N LEU A 307 -17.09 -6.71 -7.83
CA LEU A 307 -18.37 -6.00 -7.72
C LEU A 307 -19.39 -6.79 -6.90
N ALA A 308 -19.50 -8.12 -7.11
CA ALA A 308 -20.36 -8.97 -6.31
C ALA A 308 -19.93 -8.98 -4.83
N GLY A 309 -18.63 -9.01 -4.54
CA GLY A 309 -18.11 -8.90 -3.19
C GLY A 309 -18.39 -7.54 -2.54
N LEU A 310 -18.21 -6.44 -3.27
CA LEU A 310 -18.55 -5.08 -2.80
C LEU A 310 -20.06 -4.95 -2.50
N ALA A 311 -20.90 -5.47 -3.39
CA ALA A 311 -22.35 -5.54 -3.15
C ALA A 311 -22.68 -6.40 -1.93
N GLY A 312 -22.02 -7.56 -1.76
CA GLY A 312 -22.13 -8.39 -0.57
C GLY A 312 -21.80 -7.63 0.70
N MET A 313 -20.67 -6.91 0.74
CA MET A 313 -20.26 -6.08 1.88
C MET A 313 -21.27 -4.99 2.23
N TYR A 314 -21.99 -4.47 1.24
CA TYR A 314 -23.06 -3.49 1.48
C TYR A 314 -24.24 -4.08 2.26
N PHE A 315 -24.64 -5.34 1.98
CA PHE A 315 -25.83 -5.95 2.59
C PHE A 315 -25.56 -6.73 3.88
N VAL A 316 -24.38 -7.33 4.04
CA VAL A 316 -24.07 -8.20 5.17
C VAL A 316 -23.78 -7.43 6.45
N ARG A 317 -24.19 -8.04 7.59
CA ARG A 317 -23.98 -7.46 8.93
C ARG A 317 -23.43 -8.50 9.93
N SER A 318 -23.47 -9.77 9.60
CA SER A 318 -22.94 -10.84 10.47
C SER A 318 -21.47 -11.13 10.19
N PRO A 319 -20.67 -11.57 11.18
CA PRO A 319 -19.26 -11.92 10.99
C PRO A 319 -19.03 -12.93 9.85
N LEU A 320 -19.84 -13.99 9.79
CA LEU A 320 -19.74 -14.99 8.71
C LEU A 320 -20.05 -14.38 7.34
N GLY A 321 -21.08 -13.51 7.26
CA GLY A 321 -21.43 -12.80 6.04
C GLY A 321 -20.29 -11.91 5.57
N VAL A 322 -19.63 -11.18 6.49
CA VAL A 322 -18.46 -10.33 6.18
C VAL A 322 -17.28 -11.18 5.69
N ILE A 323 -17.04 -12.35 6.29
CA ILE A 323 -15.99 -13.27 5.81
C ILE A 323 -16.29 -13.71 4.38
N LEU A 324 -17.50 -14.19 4.10
CA LEU A 324 -17.85 -14.68 2.77
C LEU A 324 -17.81 -13.58 1.69
N ALA A 325 -18.43 -12.44 1.97
CA ALA A 325 -18.39 -11.28 1.05
C ALA A 325 -16.98 -10.74 0.88
N GLY A 326 -16.20 -10.69 1.97
CA GLY A 326 -14.79 -10.27 1.97
C GLY A 326 -13.92 -11.21 1.14
N ILE A 327 -14.11 -12.53 1.22
CA ILE A 327 -13.38 -13.50 0.38
C ILE A 327 -13.67 -13.24 -1.10
N VAL A 328 -14.93 -13.05 -1.48
CA VAL A 328 -15.31 -12.77 -2.87
C VAL A 328 -14.70 -11.46 -3.33
N MET A 329 -14.80 -10.39 -2.54
CA MET A 329 -14.26 -9.06 -2.84
C MET A 329 -12.74 -9.10 -3.00
N MET A 330 -12.01 -9.68 -2.04
CA MET A 330 -10.55 -9.71 -2.04
C MET A 330 -9.99 -10.69 -3.07
N SER A 331 -10.71 -11.77 -3.40
CA SER A 331 -10.35 -12.63 -4.53
C SER A 331 -10.41 -11.87 -5.86
N GLY A 332 -11.48 -11.12 -6.09
CA GLY A 332 -11.61 -10.24 -7.26
C GLY A 332 -10.50 -9.18 -7.31
N TYR A 333 -10.21 -8.54 -6.18
CA TYR A 333 -9.10 -7.58 -6.03
C TYR A 333 -7.77 -8.18 -6.46
N MET A 334 -7.38 -9.33 -5.90
CA MET A 334 -6.09 -9.97 -6.19
C MET A 334 -5.99 -10.42 -7.66
N MET A 335 -7.08 -10.93 -8.23
CA MET A 335 -7.15 -11.32 -9.63
C MET A 335 -6.98 -10.13 -10.58
N ILE A 336 -7.66 -9.01 -10.33
CA ILE A 336 -7.53 -7.79 -11.14
C ILE A 336 -6.11 -7.24 -11.03
N SER A 337 -5.57 -7.15 -9.81
CA SER A 337 -4.22 -6.67 -9.54
C SER A 337 -3.17 -7.48 -10.31
N ALA A 338 -3.28 -8.81 -10.28
CA ALA A 338 -2.37 -9.71 -11.00
C ALA A 338 -2.49 -9.53 -12.52
N ALA A 339 -3.72 -9.49 -13.06
CA ALA A 339 -3.96 -9.39 -14.49
C ALA A 339 -3.50 -8.03 -15.06
N LEU A 340 -3.89 -6.92 -14.42
CA LEU A 340 -3.49 -5.59 -14.87
C LEU A 340 -2.00 -5.32 -14.64
N GLY A 341 -1.43 -5.80 -13.52
CA GLY A 341 0.00 -5.69 -13.25
C GLY A 341 0.84 -6.45 -14.29
N ALA A 342 0.39 -7.63 -14.71
CA ALA A 342 1.02 -8.39 -15.78
C ALA A 342 0.85 -7.71 -17.15
N ASN A 343 -0.33 -7.12 -17.42
CA ASN A 343 -0.59 -6.38 -18.65
C ASN A 343 0.31 -5.14 -18.78
N ILE A 344 0.50 -4.38 -17.70
CA ILE A 344 1.43 -3.23 -17.66
C ILE A 344 2.85 -3.68 -17.99
N ARG A 345 3.32 -4.81 -17.44
CA ARG A 345 4.65 -5.34 -17.74
C ARG A 345 4.85 -5.72 -19.19
N ASP A 346 3.83 -6.30 -19.83
CA ASP A 346 3.90 -6.67 -21.25
C ASP A 346 4.03 -5.47 -22.19
N TRP A 347 3.36 -4.35 -21.84
CA TRP A 347 3.41 -3.13 -22.64
C TRP A 347 4.56 -2.19 -22.25
N THR A 348 5.30 -2.48 -21.19
CA THR A 348 6.47 -1.68 -20.80
C THR A 348 7.67 -2.07 -21.65
N PRO A 349 8.25 -1.14 -22.47
CA PRO A 349 9.44 -1.43 -23.26
C PRO A 349 10.60 -1.88 -22.36
N PRO A 350 11.26 -3.03 -22.68
CA PRO A 350 12.31 -3.61 -21.83
C PRO A 350 13.51 -2.70 -21.58
N ASP A 351 13.85 -1.87 -22.58
CA ASP A 351 14.95 -0.89 -22.54
C ASP A 351 14.62 0.36 -21.72
N LYS A 352 13.34 0.59 -21.39
CA LYS A 352 12.83 1.81 -20.72
C LYS A 352 12.09 1.55 -19.41
N VAL A 353 12.23 0.37 -18.80
CA VAL A 353 11.53 0.00 -17.57
C VAL A 353 11.74 1.05 -16.46
N GLY A 354 12.97 1.53 -16.27
CA GLY A 354 13.29 2.56 -15.28
C GLY A 354 12.62 3.90 -15.55
N HIS A 355 12.42 4.28 -16.83
CA HIS A 355 11.77 5.54 -17.21
C HIS A 355 10.26 5.53 -16.92
N PHE A 356 9.63 4.35 -16.95
CA PHE A 356 8.20 4.18 -16.67
C PHE A 356 7.89 3.89 -15.20
N GLN A 357 8.90 3.63 -14.36
CA GLN A 357 8.70 3.37 -12.93
C GLN A 357 8.06 4.57 -12.21
N GLY A 358 8.47 5.80 -12.56
CA GLY A 358 7.89 7.02 -11.99
C GLY A 358 6.41 7.15 -12.32
N ILE A 359 6.04 6.94 -13.59
CA ILE A 359 4.64 6.95 -14.03
C ILE A 359 3.84 5.85 -13.31
N ARG A 360 4.40 4.67 -13.17
CA ARG A 360 3.77 3.58 -12.44
C ARG A 360 3.46 3.99 -10.99
N MET A 361 4.40 4.63 -10.29
CA MET A 361 4.18 5.10 -8.91
C MET A 361 3.06 6.14 -8.84
N ILE A 362 3.00 7.06 -9.80
CA ILE A 362 1.93 8.06 -9.87
C ILE A 362 0.56 7.39 -10.05
N PHE A 363 0.42 6.49 -11.03
CA PHE A 363 -0.88 5.87 -11.36
C PHE A 363 -1.28 4.73 -10.41
N ALA A 364 -0.32 4.00 -9.83
CA ALA A 364 -0.61 2.84 -8.99
C ALA A 364 -0.68 3.18 -7.49
N VAL A 365 -0.02 4.26 -7.05
CA VAL A 365 0.09 4.62 -5.63
C VAL A 365 -0.45 6.02 -5.36
N MET A 366 0.20 7.06 -5.92
CA MET A 366 -0.09 8.45 -5.55
C MET A 366 -1.55 8.85 -5.86
N LEU A 367 -1.99 8.73 -7.11
CA LEU A 367 -3.35 9.12 -7.49
C LEU A 367 -4.43 8.32 -6.75
N PRO A 368 -4.35 6.98 -6.66
CA PRO A 368 -5.31 6.20 -5.89
C PRO A 368 -5.41 6.58 -4.42
N MET A 369 -4.29 6.76 -3.75
CA MET A 369 -4.26 7.08 -2.31
C MET A 369 -4.63 8.53 -2.01
N VAL A 370 -4.58 9.44 -2.98
CA VAL A 370 -5.12 10.81 -2.86
C VAL A 370 -6.63 10.83 -3.14
N ILE A 371 -7.06 10.20 -4.24
CA ILE A 371 -8.45 10.32 -4.72
C ILE A 371 -9.39 9.40 -3.94
N GLY A 372 -8.98 8.13 -3.73
CA GLY A 372 -9.84 7.12 -3.10
C GLY A 372 -10.31 7.49 -1.70
N PRO A 373 -9.40 7.79 -0.75
CA PRO A 373 -9.78 8.19 0.60
C PRO A 373 -10.58 9.49 0.66
N ALA A 374 -10.35 10.42 -0.29
CA ALA A 374 -11.15 11.64 -0.40
C ALA A 374 -12.61 11.34 -0.77
N ILE A 375 -12.84 10.41 -1.71
CA ILE A 375 -14.19 9.92 -2.04
C ILE A 375 -14.80 9.22 -0.81
N GLY A 376 -14.07 8.31 -0.16
CA GLY A 376 -14.52 7.61 1.04
C GLY A 376 -14.91 8.56 2.16
N ALA A 377 -14.07 9.55 2.45
CA ALA A 377 -14.34 10.58 3.44
C ALA A 377 -15.58 11.44 3.10
N ALA A 378 -15.76 11.78 1.83
CA ALA A 378 -16.94 12.53 1.36
C ALA A 378 -18.23 11.71 1.56
N VAL A 379 -18.22 10.43 1.23
CA VAL A 379 -19.34 9.50 1.42
C VAL A 379 -19.69 9.36 2.90
N ILE A 380 -18.70 9.13 3.77
CA ILE A 380 -18.89 8.98 5.22
C ILE A 380 -19.54 10.25 5.79
N ARG A 381 -19.08 11.43 5.41
CA ARG A 381 -19.65 12.70 5.86
C ARG A 381 -21.07 12.95 5.33
N GLY A 382 -21.34 12.56 4.08
CA GLY A 382 -22.65 12.70 3.47
C GLY A 382 -23.71 11.79 4.09
N GLY A 383 -23.31 10.62 4.58
CA GLY A 383 -24.19 9.63 5.21
C GLY A 383 -24.72 10.02 6.60
N GLN A 384 -24.15 11.03 7.25
CA GLN A 384 -24.52 11.57 8.57
C GLN A 384 -24.72 10.50 9.67
N SER A 385 -24.20 9.28 9.46
CA SER A 385 -24.29 8.22 10.48
C SER A 385 -23.36 8.54 11.63
N THR A 386 -23.95 8.76 12.79
CA THR A 386 -23.23 9.09 14.01
C THR A 386 -23.68 8.17 15.13
N TYR A 387 -22.78 7.91 16.07
CA TYR A 387 -23.11 7.30 17.34
C TYR A 387 -22.58 8.18 18.48
N VAL A 388 -23.18 8.05 19.64
CA VAL A 388 -22.76 8.80 20.84
C VAL A 388 -21.94 7.86 21.72
N GLU A 389 -20.69 8.23 21.98
CA GLU A 389 -19.81 7.53 22.91
C GLU A 389 -19.22 8.54 23.90
N LEU A 390 -19.39 8.28 25.19
CA LEU A 390 -18.95 9.17 26.26
C LEU A 390 -19.44 10.63 26.10
N GLY A 391 -20.67 10.80 25.55
CA GLY A 391 -21.27 12.14 25.33
C GLY A 391 -20.73 12.87 24.08
N GLN A 392 -19.86 12.27 23.29
CA GLN A 392 -19.38 12.84 22.04
C GLN A 392 -20.06 12.16 20.82
N VAL A 393 -20.47 12.97 19.85
CA VAL A 393 -21.00 12.49 18.58
C VAL A 393 -19.85 12.11 17.68
N LYS A 394 -19.77 10.83 17.31
CA LYS A 394 -18.73 10.27 16.44
C LYS A 394 -19.31 9.87 15.09
N THR A 395 -18.64 10.24 14.01
CA THR A 395 -19.02 9.85 12.63
C THR A 395 -18.48 8.45 12.34
N VAL A 396 -19.31 7.56 11.79
CA VAL A 396 -18.93 6.16 11.49
C VAL A 396 -18.98 5.90 9.98
N PRO A 397 -18.01 5.17 9.42
CA PRO A 397 -18.10 4.69 8.06
C PRO A 397 -19.33 3.79 7.88
N THR A 398 -20.16 4.10 6.87
CA THR A 398 -21.34 3.31 6.51
C THR A 398 -21.03 2.35 5.36
N PRO A 399 -21.91 1.35 5.07
CA PRO A 399 -21.75 0.47 3.91
C PRO A 399 -21.66 1.22 2.57
N ASP A 400 -22.11 2.47 2.51
CA ASP A 400 -22.12 3.28 1.27
C ASP A 400 -20.73 3.46 0.66
N ILE A 401 -19.66 3.30 1.47
CA ILE A 401 -18.27 3.29 0.96
C ILE A 401 -18.05 2.16 -0.07
N TYR A 402 -18.74 1.02 0.08
CA TYR A 402 -18.64 -0.09 -0.86
C TYR A 402 -19.42 0.18 -2.16
N LEU A 403 -20.56 0.88 -2.09
CA LEU A 403 -21.27 1.33 -3.28
C LEU A 403 -20.46 2.36 -4.07
N ALA A 404 -19.85 3.32 -3.38
CA ALA A 404 -18.97 4.29 -4.02
C ALA A 404 -17.76 3.61 -4.67
N ALA A 405 -17.15 2.64 -3.99
CA ALA A 405 -16.08 1.81 -4.55
C ALA A 405 -16.53 1.05 -5.81
N ALA A 406 -17.73 0.45 -5.77
CA ALA A 406 -18.32 -0.26 -6.91
C ALA A 406 -18.57 0.70 -8.10
N ALA A 407 -19.08 1.90 -7.85
CA ALA A 407 -19.28 2.91 -8.88
C ALA A 407 -17.96 3.32 -9.57
N VAL A 408 -16.89 3.51 -8.79
CA VAL A 408 -15.55 3.78 -9.34
C VAL A 408 -15.01 2.58 -10.11
N LEU A 409 -15.20 1.35 -9.60
CA LEU A 409 -14.74 0.12 -10.24
C LEU A 409 -15.39 -0.08 -11.61
N LEU A 410 -16.66 0.30 -11.79
CA LEU A 410 -17.34 0.23 -13.08
C LEU A 410 -16.65 1.10 -14.14
N LEU A 411 -16.02 2.21 -13.76
CA LEU A 411 -15.30 3.08 -14.70
C LEU A 411 -14.06 2.37 -15.31
N VAL A 412 -13.56 1.32 -14.70
CA VAL A 412 -12.45 0.51 -15.25
C VAL A 412 -12.83 -0.10 -16.61
N ALA A 413 -14.11 -0.35 -16.84
CA ALA A 413 -14.59 -0.86 -18.13
C ALA A 413 -14.22 0.05 -19.31
N ILE A 414 -14.08 1.37 -19.10
CA ILE A 414 -13.78 2.35 -20.17
C ILE A 414 -12.39 2.09 -20.76
N PRO A 415 -11.29 2.17 -19.98
CA PRO A 415 -9.95 1.89 -20.52
C PRO A 415 -9.80 0.43 -20.96
N LEU A 416 -10.46 -0.54 -20.33
CA LEU A 416 -10.42 -1.95 -20.77
C LEU A 416 -11.07 -2.15 -22.15
N ALA A 417 -12.20 -1.49 -22.42
CA ALA A 417 -12.84 -1.55 -23.74
C ALA A 417 -11.93 -0.94 -24.82
N ALA A 418 -11.28 0.18 -24.52
CA ALA A 418 -10.31 0.81 -25.42
C ALA A 418 -9.10 -0.11 -25.70
N LEU A 419 -8.56 -0.77 -24.66
CA LEU A 419 -7.47 -1.75 -24.81
C LEU A 419 -7.90 -2.93 -25.67
N LYS A 420 -9.06 -3.52 -25.40
CA LYS A 420 -9.59 -4.66 -26.17
C LYS A 420 -9.77 -4.32 -27.65
N LYS A 421 -10.28 -3.11 -27.96
CA LYS A 421 -10.43 -2.64 -29.34
C LYS A 421 -9.07 -2.54 -30.05
N ARG A 422 -8.03 -2.06 -29.36
CA ARG A 422 -6.68 -1.94 -29.92
C ARG A 422 -6.01 -3.29 -30.13
N GLU A 423 -6.15 -4.23 -29.16
CA GLU A 423 -5.63 -5.60 -29.34
C GLU A 423 -6.24 -6.30 -30.55
N ASN A 424 -7.57 -6.18 -30.72
CA ASN A 424 -8.25 -6.76 -31.86
C ASN A 424 -7.77 -6.16 -33.20
N LYS A 425 -7.49 -4.83 -33.22
CA LYS A 425 -6.97 -4.17 -34.43
C LYS A 425 -5.54 -4.59 -34.80
N LYS A 426 -4.74 -5.03 -33.84
CA LYS A 426 -3.37 -5.52 -34.08
C LYS A 426 -3.34 -7.01 -34.51
N ARG A 427 -4.42 -7.75 -34.23
CA ARG A 427 -4.55 -9.17 -34.61
C ARG A 427 -5.12 -9.39 -36.02
N ASN A 428 -5.89 -8.42 -36.52
CA ASN A 428 -6.41 -8.35 -37.89
C ASN A 428 -5.44 -7.54 -38.78
#